data_4c308956c6c2ff54b5fa5870afaaecc1
#
_entry.id   4c308956c6c2ff54b5fa5870afaaecc1
#
_cell.length_a   1.000
_cell.length_b   1.000
_cell.length_c   1.000
_cell.angle_alpha   90.00
_cell.angle_beta   90.00
_cell.angle_gamma   90.00
#
_symmetry.space_group_name_H-M   'P 1'
#
loop_
_entity.id
_entity.type
_entity.pdbx_description
1 polymer ?
#
loop_
_entity_poly.entity_id
_entity_poly.type
_entity_poly.pdbx_seq_one_letter_code
_entity_poly.pdbx_strand_id
1 'polypeptide(L)'
;MNILQIKQIAIVDFLLAIGIRPAKETAVSAWYHAPYREDENPSFKVNKNRNIWYDFATAKSGDIIDLAVLVYRTPNIPKVLKMIAQAG
;
A
#
# COMPACT_ATOMS: atom_id res chain seq x y z
N MET A 1 5.66 -13.88 -10.25
CA MET A 1 4.71 -14.14 -9.13
C MET A 1 3.28 -14.08 -9.63
N ASN A 2 2.42 -14.95 -9.15
CA ASN A 2 1.00 -14.88 -9.46
C ASN A 2 0.27 -13.94 -8.49
N ILE A 3 -1.02 -13.71 -8.75
CA ILE A 3 -1.81 -12.75 -7.96
C ILE A 3 -1.92 -13.15 -6.48
N LEU A 4 -2.01 -14.43 -6.18
CA LEU A 4 -2.11 -14.92 -4.80
C LEU A 4 -0.80 -14.66 -4.03
N GLN A 5 0.33 -14.84 -4.67
CA GLN A 5 1.63 -14.57 -4.07
C GLN A 5 1.82 -13.06 -3.82
N ILE A 6 1.38 -12.23 -4.77
CA ILE A 6 1.44 -10.77 -4.62
C ILE A 6 0.57 -10.32 -3.43
N LYS A 7 -0.63 -10.87 -3.28
CA LYS A 7 -1.52 -10.50 -2.17
C LYS A 7 -0.98 -10.89 -0.79
N GLN A 8 -0.01 -11.79 -0.73
CA GLN A 8 0.64 -12.18 0.52
C GLN A 8 1.77 -11.24 0.93
N ILE A 9 2.22 -10.37 0.03
CA ILE A 9 3.24 -9.37 0.35
C ILE A 9 2.63 -8.36 1.32
N ALA A 10 3.30 -8.12 2.46
CA ALA A 10 2.83 -7.13 3.42
C ALA A 10 2.88 -5.73 2.80
N ILE A 11 1.78 -4.99 2.92
CA ILE A 11 1.72 -3.61 2.41
C ILE A 11 2.82 -2.75 3.02
N VAL A 12 3.12 -2.93 4.32
CA VAL A 12 4.19 -2.17 4.97
C VAL A 12 5.56 -2.45 4.35
N ASP A 13 5.82 -3.69 3.94
CA ASP A 13 7.08 -4.06 3.28
C ASP A 13 7.16 -3.47 1.87
N PHE A 14 6.05 -3.49 1.13
CA PHE A 14 5.97 -2.88 -0.19
C PHE A 14 6.25 -1.38 -0.11
N LEU A 15 5.61 -0.68 0.84
CA LEU A 15 5.83 0.77 1.02
C LEU A 15 7.28 1.07 1.38
N LEU A 16 7.88 0.28 2.27
CA LEU A 16 9.28 0.45 2.63
C LEU A 16 10.20 0.25 1.41
N ALA A 17 9.91 -0.76 0.59
CA ALA A 17 10.70 -1.06 -0.61
C ALA A 17 10.69 0.11 -1.62
N ILE A 18 9.62 0.88 -1.70
CA ILE A 18 9.53 2.05 -2.56
C ILE A 18 9.90 3.36 -1.83
N GLY A 19 10.49 3.26 -0.62
CA GLY A 19 11.04 4.40 0.09
C GLY A 19 10.06 5.17 0.97
N ILE A 20 8.90 4.60 1.27
CA ILE A 20 7.86 5.25 2.07
C ILE A 20 7.87 4.67 3.48
N ARG A 21 8.06 5.53 4.49
CA ARG A 21 8.13 5.14 5.89
C ARG A 21 6.87 5.60 6.64
N PRO A 22 6.44 4.84 7.67
CA PRO A 22 5.28 5.24 8.45
C PRO A 22 5.59 6.46 9.32
N ALA A 23 4.58 7.32 9.51
CA ALA A 23 4.64 8.42 10.47
C ALA A 23 4.47 7.89 11.90
N LYS A 24 3.71 6.80 12.05
CA LYS A 24 3.49 6.13 13.33
C LYS A 24 3.26 4.65 13.06
N GLU A 25 3.76 3.80 13.94
CA GLU A 25 3.62 2.36 13.78
C GLU A 25 3.39 1.69 15.14
N THR A 26 2.49 0.71 15.16
CA THR A 26 2.27 -0.20 16.27
C THR A 26 2.44 -1.63 15.79
N ALA A 27 2.26 -2.61 16.69
CA ALA A 27 2.35 -4.03 16.32
C ALA A 27 1.29 -4.44 15.28
N VAL A 28 0.13 -3.75 15.26
CA VAL A 28 -1.02 -4.14 14.42
C VAL A 28 -1.37 -3.11 13.35
N SER A 29 -0.84 -1.91 13.41
CA SER A 29 -1.20 -0.80 12.51
C SER A 29 0.01 0.02 12.13
N ALA A 30 -0.05 0.64 10.96
CA ALA A 30 0.92 1.65 10.53
C ALA A 30 0.17 2.80 9.89
N TRP A 31 0.56 4.04 10.24
CA TRP A 31 -0.05 5.25 9.75
C TRP A 31 0.92 5.99 8.85
N TYR A 32 0.44 6.43 7.68
CA TYR A 32 1.26 7.08 6.66
C TYR A 32 0.58 8.35 6.17
N HIS A 33 1.39 9.25 5.63
CA HIS A 33 0.87 10.20 4.65
C HIS A 33 0.54 9.39 3.39
N ALA A 34 -0.62 9.64 2.78
CA ALA A 34 -1.09 8.82 1.65
C ALA A 34 -0.03 8.77 0.54
N PRO A 35 0.36 7.55 0.08
CA PRO A 35 1.48 7.42 -0.87
C PRO A 35 1.12 7.79 -2.31
N TYR A 36 -0.15 8.02 -2.62
CA TYR A 36 -0.62 8.29 -3.98
C TYR A 36 -1.16 9.71 -4.18
N ARG A 37 -1.05 10.56 -3.17
CA ARG A 37 -1.47 11.98 -3.23
C ARG A 37 -0.72 12.79 -2.19
N GLU A 38 -0.79 14.11 -2.28
CA GLU A 38 -0.31 14.96 -1.21
C GLU A 38 -1.22 14.82 0.02
N ASP A 39 -0.63 14.70 1.20
CA ASP A 39 -1.35 14.48 2.45
C ASP A 39 -0.60 15.19 3.58
N GLU A 40 -1.21 16.23 4.13
CA GLU A 40 -0.59 17.01 5.22
C GLU A 40 -0.64 16.27 6.55
N ASN A 41 -1.61 15.38 6.73
CA ASN A 41 -1.80 14.61 7.94
C ASN A 41 -1.70 13.11 7.62
N PRO A 42 -1.16 12.29 8.53
CA PRO A 42 -1.08 10.84 8.27
C PRO A 42 -2.46 10.18 8.41
N SER A 43 -3.26 10.29 7.36
CA SER A 43 -4.62 9.77 7.30
C SER A 43 -4.76 8.42 6.60
N PHE A 44 -3.65 7.83 6.15
CA PHE A 44 -3.61 6.53 5.49
C PHE A 44 -3.17 5.47 6.51
N LYS A 45 -4.02 4.49 6.78
CA LYS A 45 -3.76 3.46 7.78
C LYS A 45 -3.66 2.08 7.14
N VAL A 46 -2.62 1.32 7.51
CA VAL A 46 -2.49 -0.10 7.14
C VAL A 46 -2.85 -0.96 8.36
N ASN A 47 -3.77 -1.91 8.16
CA ASN A 47 -4.05 -2.96 9.13
C ASN A 47 -3.11 -4.13 8.81
N LYS A 48 -2.12 -4.36 9.67
CA LYS A 48 -1.08 -5.38 9.43
C LYS A 48 -1.64 -6.80 9.47
N ASN A 49 -2.61 -7.06 10.34
CA ASN A 49 -3.16 -8.41 10.50
C ASN A 49 -3.96 -8.84 9.27
N ARG A 50 -4.73 -7.92 8.69
CA ARG A 50 -5.57 -8.18 7.53
C ARG A 50 -4.89 -7.87 6.21
N ASN A 51 -3.77 -7.15 6.27
CA ASN A 51 -3.03 -6.66 5.11
C ASN A 51 -3.92 -5.86 4.15
N ILE A 52 -4.66 -4.92 4.72
CA ILE A 52 -5.51 -3.98 3.99
C ILE A 52 -5.20 -2.57 4.45
N TRP A 53 -5.58 -1.60 3.63
CA TRP A 53 -5.38 -0.19 3.95
C TRP A 53 -6.69 0.58 3.86
N TYR A 54 -6.74 1.72 4.55
CA TYR A 54 -7.87 2.64 4.53
C TYR A 54 -7.35 4.07 4.55
N ASP A 55 -7.85 4.90 3.63
CA ASP A 55 -7.55 6.34 3.59
C ASP A 55 -8.74 7.11 4.19
N PHE A 56 -8.55 7.63 5.38
CA PHE A 56 -9.63 8.33 6.12
C PHE A 56 -10.01 9.66 5.47
N ALA A 57 -9.14 10.28 4.69
CA ALA A 57 -9.45 11.54 4.03
C ALA A 57 -10.32 11.36 2.78
N THR A 58 -10.19 10.24 2.09
CA THR A 58 -10.90 9.98 0.83
C THR A 58 -11.90 8.85 0.91
N ALA A 59 -11.93 8.12 2.03
CA ALA A 59 -12.76 6.92 2.24
C ALA A 59 -12.47 5.80 1.25
N LYS A 60 -11.26 5.74 0.69
CA LYS A 60 -10.82 4.63 -0.16
C LYS A 60 -10.17 3.55 0.69
N SER A 61 -10.27 2.32 0.24
CA SER A 61 -9.65 1.17 0.92
C SER A 61 -9.33 0.07 -0.10
N GLY A 62 -8.54 -0.90 0.32
CA GLY A 62 -8.24 -2.03 -0.55
C GLY A 62 -7.07 -2.87 -0.06
N ASP A 63 -6.58 -3.74 -0.94
CA ASP A 63 -5.40 -4.58 -0.73
C ASP A 63 -4.15 -3.95 -1.38
N ILE A 64 -3.05 -4.72 -1.41
CA ILE A 64 -1.79 -4.24 -1.99
C ILE A 64 -1.92 -3.92 -3.50
N ILE A 65 -2.75 -4.67 -4.23
CA ILE A 65 -2.94 -4.44 -5.66
C ILE A 65 -3.70 -3.14 -5.89
N ASP A 66 -4.77 -2.92 -5.14
CA ASP A 66 -5.54 -1.67 -5.20
C ASP A 66 -4.65 -0.46 -4.90
N LEU A 67 -3.78 -0.60 -3.89
CA LEU A 67 -2.84 0.45 -3.53
C LEU A 67 -1.83 0.72 -4.66
N ALA A 68 -1.26 -0.33 -5.23
CA ALA A 68 -0.28 -0.18 -6.30
C ALA A 68 -0.85 0.46 -7.55
N VAL A 69 -2.11 0.17 -7.88
CA VAL A 69 -2.83 0.86 -8.98
C VAL A 69 -2.82 2.37 -8.75
N LEU A 70 -3.07 2.81 -7.53
CA LEU A 70 -3.07 4.23 -7.19
C LEU A 70 -1.65 4.82 -7.17
N VAL A 71 -0.70 4.10 -6.59
CA VAL A 71 0.70 4.56 -6.47
C VAL A 71 1.36 4.70 -7.85
N TYR A 72 1.18 3.69 -8.71
CA TYR A 72 1.79 3.67 -10.04
C TYR A 72 0.92 4.33 -11.11
N ARG A 73 -0.29 4.76 -10.74
CA ARG A 73 -1.22 5.48 -11.62
C ARG A 73 -1.52 4.72 -12.91
N THR A 74 -1.76 3.43 -12.80
CA THR A 74 -2.09 2.59 -13.95
C THR A 74 -3.14 1.55 -13.58
N PRO A 75 -4.19 1.35 -14.42
CA PRO A 75 -5.17 0.29 -14.21
C PRO A 75 -4.73 -1.06 -14.81
N ASN A 76 -3.55 -1.12 -15.40
CA ASN A 76 -3.05 -2.35 -16.05
C ASN A 76 -2.58 -3.33 -14.98
N ILE A 77 -3.44 -4.29 -14.61
CA ILE A 77 -3.16 -5.23 -13.51
C ILE A 77 -1.90 -6.07 -13.77
N PRO A 78 -1.70 -6.71 -14.93
CA PRO A 78 -0.45 -7.45 -15.18
C PRO A 78 0.81 -6.60 -14.98
N LYS A 79 0.78 -5.36 -15.41
CA LYS A 79 1.90 -4.42 -15.23
C LYS A 79 2.12 -4.09 -13.75
N VAL A 80 1.04 -3.84 -13.01
CA VAL A 80 1.10 -3.55 -11.57
C VAL A 80 1.69 -4.72 -10.80
N LEU A 81 1.25 -5.95 -11.09
CA LEU A 81 1.79 -7.15 -10.44
C LEU A 81 3.29 -7.27 -10.65
N LYS A 82 3.75 -7.00 -11.86
CA LYS A 82 5.18 -7.02 -12.20
C LYS A 82 5.96 -5.95 -11.44
N MET A 83 5.40 -4.75 -11.32
CA MET A 83 6.03 -3.64 -10.61
C MET A 83 6.14 -3.93 -9.11
N ILE A 84 5.11 -4.51 -8.51
CA ILE A 84 5.15 -4.92 -7.09
C ILE A 84 6.24 -5.96 -6.88
N ALA A 85 6.29 -6.98 -7.73
CA ALA A 85 7.29 -8.04 -7.64
C ALA A 85 8.72 -7.50 -7.77
N GLN A 86 8.93 -6.47 -8.58
CA GLN A 86 10.24 -5.86 -8.79
C GLN A 86 10.64 -4.89 -7.68
N ALA A 87 9.69 -4.34 -6.93
CA ALA A 87 9.96 -3.39 -5.86
C ALA A 87 10.63 -4.06 -4.65
N GLY A 88 10.26 -5.29 -4.40
CA GLY A 88 10.85 -6.08 -3.33
C GLY A 88 12.01 -6.89 -3.84
#